data_6a9440b0fa51f74ed08d5f264add61c3
#
_entry.id   6a9440b0fa51f74ed08d5f264add61c3
#
_cell.length_a   1.000
_cell.length_b   1.000
_cell.length_c   1.000
_cell.angle_alpha   90.00
_cell.angle_beta   90.00
_cell.angle_gamma   90.00
#
_symmetry.space_group_name_H-M   'P 1'
#
loop_
_entity.id
_entity.type
_entity.pdbx_description
1 polymer ?
#
loop_
_entity_poly.entity_id
_entity_poly.type
_entity_poly.pdbx_seq_one_letter_code
_entity_poly.pdbx_strand_id
1 'polypeptide(L)'
;MNAGAMGGEFCDLVENVTFLMPDGRLREMAGEDLTVGYRRCSEAREGVVLRARLRATGRSSQAEVRRRIDEFAQRRWDSQPRESSAGCIFRNPADDSAGRLIDRQGLKGESLGGASVSNVHANFIVNRGGATAEEVIGLIRRVRSKVRDSSGVVLEPEVTLLGRSWEEAFN
;
A
#
# COMPACT_ATOMS: atom_id res chain seq x y z
N MET A 1 4.44 -2.04 8.68
CA MET A 1 3.86 -2.84 7.57
C MET A 1 4.95 -3.70 6.97
N ASN A 2 4.65 -4.92 6.61
CA ASN A 2 5.56 -5.78 5.85
C ASN A 2 5.44 -5.41 4.36
N ALA A 3 6.18 -4.39 3.91
CA ALA A 3 6.09 -3.91 2.54
C ALA A 3 6.76 -4.91 1.59
N GLY A 4 6.02 -5.37 0.57
CA GLY A 4 6.53 -6.24 -0.49
C GLY A 4 6.71 -5.48 -1.80
N ALA A 5 7.81 -5.75 -2.50
CA ALA A 5 8.07 -5.26 -3.83
C ALA A 5 9.03 -6.19 -4.58
N MET A 6 8.83 -6.36 -5.89
CA MET A 6 9.74 -7.09 -6.79
C MET A 6 10.09 -8.51 -6.32
N GLY A 7 9.12 -9.19 -5.70
CA GLY A 7 9.25 -10.60 -5.28
C GLY A 7 9.87 -10.81 -3.90
N GLY A 8 10.13 -9.76 -3.12
CA GLY A 8 10.60 -9.86 -1.73
C GLY A 8 9.73 -9.04 -0.78
N GLU A 9 9.75 -9.37 0.48
CA GLU A 9 9.10 -8.63 1.55
C GLU A 9 10.13 -8.06 2.53
N PHE A 10 9.79 -6.92 3.17
CA PHE A 10 10.74 -6.22 4.05
C PHE A 10 11.17 -7.10 5.24
N CYS A 11 10.24 -7.85 5.82
CA CYS A 11 10.53 -8.68 6.99
C CYS A 11 11.47 -9.85 6.68
N ASP A 12 11.61 -10.28 5.41
CA ASP A 12 12.58 -11.30 5.00
C ASP A 12 14.04 -10.88 5.28
N LEU A 13 14.28 -9.58 5.38
CA LEU A 13 15.60 -8.98 5.63
C LEU A 13 15.83 -8.66 7.09
N VAL A 14 14.80 -8.75 7.95
CA VAL A 14 14.91 -8.35 9.35
C VAL A 14 15.59 -9.42 10.17
N GLU A 15 16.71 -9.08 10.83
CA GLU A 15 17.40 -9.93 11.79
C GLU A 15 16.86 -9.77 13.20
N ASN A 16 16.70 -8.53 13.67
CA ASN A 16 16.01 -8.20 14.91
C ASN A 16 15.38 -6.80 14.88
N VAL A 17 14.40 -6.58 15.77
CA VAL A 17 13.73 -5.29 15.95
C VAL A 17 13.62 -4.97 17.44
N THR A 18 13.86 -3.71 17.79
CA THR A 18 13.59 -3.16 19.11
C THR A 18 12.34 -2.30 19.07
N PHE A 19 11.36 -2.64 19.89
CA PHE A 19 10.10 -1.90 20.06
C PHE A 19 10.09 -1.15 21.39
N LEU A 20 9.46 0.03 21.39
CA LEU A 20 8.96 0.67 22.60
C LEU A 20 7.48 0.27 22.75
N MET A 21 7.18 -0.46 23.81
CA MET A 21 5.82 -0.92 24.10
C MET A 21 5.00 0.17 24.81
N PRO A 22 3.65 0.10 24.81
CA PRO A 22 2.79 1.09 25.47
C PRO A 22 3.04 1.26 26.98
N ASP A 23 3.59 0.25 27.64
CA ASP A 23 3.98 0.27 29.06
C ASP A 23 5.35 0.97 29.30
N GLY A 24 5.98 1.49 28.26
CA GLY A 24 7.30 2.15 28.29
C GLY A 24 8.49 1.20 28.29
N ARG A 25 8.26 -0.11 28.23
CA ARG A 25 9.35 -1.10 28.18
C ARG A 25 9.91 -1.27 26.75
N LEU A 26 11.21 -1.56 26.69
CA LEU A 26 11.84 -1.99 25.45
C LEU A 26 11.68 -3.51 25.29
N ARG A 27 11.24 -3.91 24.10
CA ARG A 27 11.16 -5.32 23.71
C ARG A 27 12.00 -5.54 22.45
N GLU A 28 12.99 -6.43 22.55
CA GLU A 28 13.75 -6.89 21.39
C GLU A 28 13.23 -8.24 20.93
N MET A 29 13.05 -8.38 19.61
CA MET A 29 12.55 -9.61 18.98
C MET A 29 13.39 -9.97 17.78
N ALA A 30 13.63 -11.27 17.57
CA ALA A 30 14.21 -11.77 16.34
C ALA A 30 13.22 -11.64 15.18
N GLY A 31 13.73 -11.49 13.95
CA GLY A 31 12.89 -11.37 12.75
C GLY A 31 11.98 -12.57 12.54
N GLU A 32 12.46 -13.78 12.89
CA GLU A 32 11.69 -15.04 12.81
C GLU A 32 10.53 -15.14 13.81
N ASP A 33 10.59 -14.38 14.90
CA ASP A 33 9.54 -14.33 15.92
C ASP A 33 8.44 -13.31 15.60
N LEU A 34 8.59 -12.51 14.53
CA LEU A 34 7.61 -11.51 14.13
C LEU A 34 6.39 -12.17 13.48
N THR A 35 5.20 -11.76 13.90
CA THR A 35 3.95 -12.20 13.29
C THR A 35 3.66 -11.36 12.06
N VAL A 36 4.09 -11.84 10.90
CA VAL A 36 4.02 -11.13 9.61
C VAL A 36 2.94 -11.71 8.69
N GLY A 37 2.46 -10.88 7.79
CA GLY A 37 1.52 -11.25 6.74
C GLY A 37 1.41 -10.12 5.71
N TYR A 38 0.50 -10.27 4.75
CA TYR A 38 0.28 -9.27 3.72
C TYR A 38 -0.03 -7.89 4.33
N ARG A 39 0.88 -6.94 4.16
CA ARG A 39 0.81 -5.57 4.73
C ARG A 39 0.63 -5.55 6.26
N ARG A 40 1.13 -6.57 6.95
CA ARG A 40 0.96 -6.71 8.39
C ARG A 40 2.26 -7.13 9.08
N CYS A 41 2.51 -6.52 10.23
CA CYS A 41 3.41 -6.98 11.28
C CYS A 41 2.68 -6.63 12.58
N SER A 42 2.29 -7.63 13.35
CA SER A 42 1.40 -7.45 14.53
C SER A 42 2.08 -6.58 15.58
N GLU A 43 3.33 -6.86 15.90
CA GLU A 43 4.11 -6.20 16.93
C GLU A 43 4.34 -4.70 16.61
N ALA A 44 4.49 -4.38 15.31
CA ALA A 44 4.61 -2.98 14.85
C ALA A 44 3.29 -2.18 14.92
N ARG A 45 2.16 -2.83 15.25
CA ARG A 45 0.89 -2.15 15.56
C ARG A 45 0.70 -1.93 17.05
N GLU A 46 1.32 -2.77 17.87
CA GLU A 46 1.22 -2.73 19.32
C GLU A 46 2.24 -1.79 19.95
N GLY A 47 3.38 -1.54 19.27
CA GLY A 47 4.46 -0.72 19.77
C GLY A 47 5.06 0.20 18.69
N VAL A 48 6.01 1.03 19.11
CA VAL A 48 6.77 1.90 18.23
C VAL A 48 8.11 1.24 17.91
N VAL A 49 8.41 1.05 16.63
CA VAL A 49 9.71 0.55 16.17
C VAL A 49 10.78 1.62 16.41
N LEU A 50 11.77 1.33 17.25
CA LEU A 50 12.90 2.23 17.54
C LEU A 50 14.11 1.91 16.69
N ARG A 51 14.37 0.60 16.47
CA ARG A 51 15.54 0.11 15.74
C ARG A 51 15.20 -1.18 15.03
N ALA A 52 15.76 -1.36 13.85
CA ALA A 52 15.80 -2.64 13.15
C ALA A 52 17.22 -2.93 12.66
N ARG A 53 17.66 -4.18 12.80
CA ARG A 53 18.86 -4.70 12.17
C ARG A 53 18.44 -5.51 10.96
N LEU A 54 19.02 -5.18 9.81
CA LEU A 54 18.74 -5.85 8.55
C LEU A 54 19.95 -6.69 8.14
N ARG A 55 19.68 -7.86 7.56
CA ARG A 55 20.69 -8.75 6.99
C ARG A 55 20.60 -8.69 5.47
N ALA A 56 21.73 -8.42 4.83
CA ALA A 56 21.84 -8.56 3.38
C ALA A 56 21.87 -10.05 3.01
N THR A 57 21.07 -10.45 2.01
CA THR A 57 20.94 -11.85 1.58
C THR A 57 22.01 -12.28 0.56
N GLY A 58 22.88 -11.36 0.13
CA GLY A 58 23.94 -11.63 -0.82
C GLY A 58 24.88 -10.46 -1.02
N ARG A 59 25.89 -10.69 -1.88
CA ARG A 59 26.83 -9.66 -2.33
C ARG A 59 26.73 -9.50 -3.84
N SER A 60 26.88 -8.27 -4.31
CA SER A 60 26.91 -7.95 -5.72
C SER A 60 27.84 -6.77 -5.96
N SER A 61 28.26 -6.54 -7.19
CA SER A 61 29.04 -5.34 -7.53
C SER A 61 28.16 -4.08 -7.41
N GLN A 62 28.79 -2.94 -7.14
CA GLN A 62 28.09 -1.66 -7.09
C GLN A 62 27.35 -1.36 -8.41
N ALA A 63 27.99 -1.70 -9.54
CA ALA A 63 27.40 -1.51 -10.87
C ALA A 63 26.11 -2.35 -11.03
N GLU A 64 26.11 -3.61 -10.62
CA GLU A 64 24.95 -4.49 -10.68
C GLU A 64 23.82 -4.01 -9.76
N VAL A 65 24.14 -3.60 -8.53
CA VAL A 65 23.15 -3.03 -7.60
C VAL A 65 22.52 -1.78 -8.23
N ARG A 66 23.33 -0.88 -8.81
CA ARG A 66 22.84 0.34 -9.45
C ARG A 66 21.91 0.01 -10.62
N ARG A 67 22.31 -0.90 -11.50
CA ARG A 67 21.50 -1.36 -12.63
C ARG A 67 20.13 -1.87 -12.17
N ARG A 68 20.08 -2.72 -11.12
CA ARG A 68 18.80 -3.23 -10.58
C ARG A 68 17.92 -2.13 -9.99
N ILE A 69 18.51 -1.17 -9.28
CA ILE A 69 17.77 -0.02 -8.74
C ILE A 69 17.13 0.77 -9.89
N ASP A 70 17.90 1.06 -10.94
CA ASP A 70 17.44 1.83 -12.10
C ASP A 70 16.34 1.05 -12.87
N GLU A 71 16.48 -0.26 -13.05
CA GLU A 71 15.45 -1.12 -13.64
C GLU A 71 14.14 -1.13 -12.83
N PHE A 72 14.24 -1.26 -11.50
CA PHE A 72 13.06 -1.23 -10.63
C PHE A 72 12.39 0.15 -10.60
N ALA A 73 13.18 1.21 -10.58
CA ALA A 73 12.68 2.57 -10.68
C ALA A 73 11.93 2.78 -12.01
N GLN A 74 12.51 2.33 -13.14
CA GLN A 74 11.88 2.44 -14.44
C GLN A 74 10.55 1.67 -14.50
N ARG A 75 10.52 0.40 -14.06
CA ARG A 75 9.28 -0.39 -13.99
C ARG A 75 8.19 0.29 -13.17
N ARG A 76 8.57 0.90 -12.06
CA ARG A 76 7.64 1.64 -11.21
C ARG A 76 7.10 2.87 -11.92
N TRP A 77 7.94 3.63 -12.62
CA TRP A 77 7.52 4.81 -13.37
C TRP A 77 6.61 4.49 -14.55
N ASP A 78 6.82 3.33 -15.18
CA ASP A 78 6.01 2.88 -16.31
C ASP A 78 4.62 2.39 -15.86
N SER A 79 4.50 1.91 -14.61
CA SER A 79 3.29 1.25 -14.11
C SER A 79 2.51 2.04 -13.05
N GLN A 80 3.07 3.10 -12.48
CA GLN A 80 2.44 3.87 -11.40
C GLN A 80 2.42 5.37 -11.72
N PRO A 81 1.38 6.11 -11.24
CA PRO A 81 1.32 7.56 -11.42
C PRO A 81 2.46 8.25 -10.67
N ARG A 82 2.92 9.38 -11.22
CA ARG A 82 3.94 10.25 -10.61
C ARG A 82 3.34 11.30 -9.69
N GLU A 83 2.05 11.54 -9.82
CA GLU A 83 1.28 12.47 -9.01
C GLU A 83 1.19 11.98 -7.56
N SER A 84 1.00 12.90 -6.64
CA SER A 84 0.80 12.60 -5.22
C SER A 84 -0.39 11.66 -5.02
N SER A 85 -0.16 10.55 -4.34
CA SER A 85 -1.18 9.53 -4.06
C SER A 85 -0.85 8.76 -2.78
N ALA A 86 -1.81 8.03 -2.25
CA ALA A 86 -1.61 7.13 -1.10
C ALA A 86 -1.19 5.69 -1.52
N GLY A 87 -0.82 5.48 -2.78
CA GLY A 87 -0.54 4.16 -3.34
C GLY A 87 -1.80 3.44 -3.82
N CYS A 88 -1.77 2.10 -3.83
CA CYS A 88 -2.95 1.29 -4.13
C CYS A 88 -4.06 1.54 -3.11
N ILE A 89 -5.26 1.83 -3.60
CA ILE A 89 -6.43 2.13 -2.76
C ILE A 89 -7.05 0.86 -2.19
N PHE A 90 -7.18 -0.17 -3.02
CA PHE A 90 -7.81 -1.43 -2.64
C PHE A 90 -6.84 -2.60 -2.68
N ARG A 91 -7.07 -3.58 -1.83
CA ARG A 91 -6.42 -4.88 -1.88
C ARG A 91 -6.86 -5.64 -3.12
N ASN A 92 -5.97 -6.44 -3.68
CA ASN A 92 -6.38 -7.36 -4.72
C ASN A 92 -7.26 -8.46 -4.12
N PRO A 93 -8.43 -8.76 -4.72
CA PRO A 93 -9.20 -9.95 -4.38
C PRO A 93 -8.42 -11.23 -4.77
N ALA A 94 -8.88 -12.40 -4.28
CA ALA A 94 -8.18 -13.66 -4.45
C ALA A 94 -7.93 -14.03 -5.93
N ASP A 95 -8.92 -13.79 -6.79
CA ASP A 95 -8.92 -14.30 -8.17
C ASP A 95 -8.68 -13.21 -9.23
N ASP A 96 -8.52 -11.94 -8.82
CA ASP A 96 -8.33 -10.83 -9.76
C ASP A 96 -7.49 -9.70 -9.15
N SER A 97 -7.16 -8.68 -9.93
CA SER A 97 -6.56 -7.46 -9.42
C SER A 97 -7.59 -6.33 -9.34
N ALA A 98 -7.56 -5.57 -8.24
CA ALA A 98 -8.43 -4.41 -8.06
C ALA A 98 -8.27 -3.41 -9.22
N GLY A 99 -7.04 -3.17 -9.68
CA GLY A 99 -6.76 -2.29 -10.81
C GLY A 99 -7.46 -2.73 -12.10
N ARG A 100 -7.45 -4.03 -12.39
CA ARG A 100 -8.11 -4.59 -13.58
C ARG A 100 -9.64 -4.48 -13.48
N LEU A 101 -10.20 -4.77 -12.31
CA LEU A 101 -11.65 -4.62 -12.07
C LEU A 101 -12.11 -3.18 -12.27
N ILE A 102 -11.36 -2.20 -11.74
CA ILE A 102 -11.66 -0.78 -11.87
C ILE A 102 -11.51 -0.32 -13.34
N ASP A 103 -10.45 -0.76 -14.02
CA ASP A 103 -10.16 -0.40 -15.42
C ASP A 103 -11.26 -0.93 -16.38
N ARG A 104 -11.74 -2.16 -16.18
CA ARG A 104 -12.87 -2.74 -16.93
C ARG A 104 -14.16 -1.93 -16.81
N GLN A 105 -14.32 -1.16 -15.74
CA GLN A 105 -15.48 -0.26 -15.55
C GLN A 105 -15.27 1.12 -16.21
N GLY A 106 -14.13 1.34 -16.89
CA GLY A 106 -13.84 2.62 -17.53
C GLY A 106 -13.64 3.77 -16.54
N LEU A 107 -13.22 3.49 -15.30
CA LEU A 107 -13.14 4.48 -14.22
C LEU A 107 -11.85 5.30 -14.21
N LYS A 108 -10.89 5.00 -15.07
CA LYS A 108 -9.68 5.84 -15.22
C LYS A 108 -10.09 7.27 -15.58
N GLY A 109 -9.51 8.26 -14.89
CA GLY A 109 -9.81 9.67 -15.06
C GLY A 109 -11.07 10.16 -14.36
N GLU A 110 -11.90 9.29 -13.77
CA GLU A 110 -13.05 9.72 -12.97
C GLU A 110 -12.58 10.56 -11.79
N SER A 111 -13.24 11.69 -11.52
CA SER A 111 -12.77 12.70 -10.58
C SER A 111 -13.89 13.15 -9.65
N LEU A 112 -13.49 13.61 -8.47
CA LEU A 112 -14.33 14.31 -7.51
C LEU A 112 -13.47 15.41 -6.86
N GLY A 113 -13.78 16.67 -7.16
CA GLY A 113 -12.95 17.80 -6.77
C GLY A 113 -11.51 17.65 -7.25
N GLY A 114 -10.53 17.76 -6.34
CA GLY A 114 -9.11 17.59 -6.64
C GLY A 114 -8.64 16.14 -6.72
N ALA A 115 -9.48 15.15 -6.37
CA ALA A 115 -9.15 13.74 -6.44
C ALA A 115 -9.52 13.13 -7.79
N SER A 116 -8.67 12.26 -8.34
CA SER A 116 -8.94 11.58 -9.62
C SER A 116 -8.37 10.16 -9.63
N VAL A 117 -9.12 9.22 -10.23
CA VAL A 117 -8.58 7.88 -10.55
C VAL A 117 -7.48 8.06 -11.60
N SER A 118 -6.31 7.50 -11.35
CA SER A 118 -5.16 7.63 -12.24
C SER A 118 -5.43 7.00 -13.61
N ASN A 119 -4.98 7.69 -14.67
CA ASN A 119 -5.01 7.15 -16.02
C ASN A 119 -3.93 6.06 -16.25
N VAL A 120 -2.86 6.06 -15.45
CA VAL A 120 -1.77 5.07 -15.53
C VAL A 120 -2.19 3.77 -14.85
N HIS A 121 -2.65 3.84 -13.61
CA HIS A 121 -3.01 2.67 -12.81
C HIS A 121 -4.35 2.88 -12.10
N ALA A 122 -5.36 2.14 -12.50
CA ALA A 122 -6.74 2.35 -12.03
C ALA A 122 -6.96 2.16 -10.51
N ASN A 123 -6.07 1.41 -9.82
CA ASN A 123 -6.13 1.26 -8.36
C ASN A 123 -5.39 2.38 -7.60
N PHE A 124 -5.14 3.53 -8.26
CA PHE A 124 -4.56 4.72 -7.63
C PHE A 124 -5.53 5.90 -7.75
N ILE A 125 -5.71 6.61 -6.65
CA ILE A 125 -6.33 7.93 -6.66
C ILE A 125 -5.24 8.95 -6.47
N VAL A 126 -5.12 9.88 -7.41
CA VAL A 126 -4.13 10.94 -7.43
C VAL A 126 -4.73 12.25 -6.97
N ASN A 127 -3.94 13.04 -6.24
CA ASN A 127 -4.27 14.42 -5.88
C ASN A 127 -3.76 15.34 -6.99
N ARG A 128 -4.67 15.91 -7.77
CA ARG A 128 -4.36 16.86 -8.86
C ARG A 128 -4.15 18.30 -8.38
N GLY A 129 -4.22 18.52 -7.08
CA GLY A 129 -4.07 19.78 -6.39
C GLY A 129 -5.30 20.09 -5.52
N GLY A 130 -5.07 20.28 -4.22
CA GLY A 130 -6.11 20.68 -3.27
C GLY A 130 -7.20 19.64 -2.97
N ALA A 131 -6.99 18.35 -3.28
CA ALA A 131 -7.95 17.32 -2.93
C ALA A 131 -8.14 17.23 -1.41
N THR A 132 -9.38 17.26 -0.98
CA THR A 132 -9.78 17.03 0.42
C THR A 132 -9.88 15.54 0.72
N ALA A 133 -9.81 15.16 1.99
CA ALA A 133 -10.02 13.77 2.41
C ALA A 133 -11.43 13.26 2.01
N GLU A 134 -12.44 14.12 2.11
CA GLU A 134 -13.83 13.77 1.74
C GLU A 134 -13.97 13.50 0.24
N GLU A 135 -13.28 14.24 -0.61
CA GLU A 135 -13.28 13.99 -2.07
C GLU A 135 -12.62 12.65 -2.39
N VAL A 136 -11.49 12.34 -1.75
CA VAL A 136 -10.83 11.04 -1.92
C VAL A 136 -11.74 9.90 -1.45
N ILE A 137 -12.34 10.01 -0.27
CA ILE A 137 -13.26 8.99 0.29
C ILE A 137 -14.50 8.84 -0.58
N GLY A 138 -15.09 9.95 -1.02
CA GLY A 138 -16.22 9.94 -1.93
C GLY A 138 -15.93 9.23 -3.24
N LEU A 139 -14.74 9.45 -3.82
CA LEU A 139 -14.29 8.76 -5.01
C LEU A 139 -14.05 7.26 -4.76
N ILE A 140 -13.49 6.90 -3.61
CA ILE A 140 -13.32 5.49 -3.19
C ILE A 140 -14.67 4.79 -3.08
N ARG A 141 -15.68 5.43 -2.43
CA ARG A 141 -17.04 4.90 -2.35
C ARG A 141 -17.64 4.64 -3.73
N ARG A 142 -17.51 5.61 -4.64
CA ARG A 142 -18.04 5.53 -6.00
C ARG A 142 -17.39 4.39 -6.79
N VAL A 143 -16.06 4.27 -6.76
CA VAL A 143 -15.33 3.19 -7.42
C VAL A 143 -15.76 1.83 -6.87
N ARG A 144 -15.79 1.69 -5.54
CA ARG A 144 -16.20 0.46 -4.85
C ARG A 144 -17.63 0.02 -5.22
N SER A 145 -18.56 0.97 -5.23
CA SER A 145 -19.95 0.69 -5.62
C SER A 145 -20.05 0.22 -7.06
N LYS A 146 -19.44 0.94 -8.01
CA LYS A 146 -19.49 0.59 -9.44
C LYS A 146 -18.89 -0.80 -9.71
N VAL A 147 -17.77 -1.15 -9.08
CA VAL A 147 -17.18 -2.48 -9.22
C VAL A 147 -18.09 -3.55 -8.63
N ARG A 148 -18.61 -3.34 -7.42
CA ARG A 148 -19.57 -4.28 -6.79
C ARG A 148 -20.80 -4.49 -7.68
N ASP A 149 -21.41 -3.42 -8.18
CA ASP A 149 -22.67 -3.47 -8.93
C ASP A 149 -22.49 -4.17 -10.29
N SER A 150 -21.29 -4.13 -10.87
CA SER A 150 -20.98 -4.75 -12.16
C SER A 150 -20.42 -6.16 -12.09
N SER A 151 -19.64 -6.47 -11.06
CA SER A 151 -18.90 -7.74 -10.94
C SER A 151 -19.28 -8.59 -9.73
N GLY A 152 -20.08 -8.05 -8.79
CA GLY A 152 -20.37 -8.69 -7.50
C GLY A 152 -19.20 -8.64 -6.51
N VAL A 153 -18.03 -8.14 -6.92
CA VAL A 153 -16.82 -8.11 -6.07
C VAL A 153 -16.83 -6.86 -5.20
N VAL A 154 -16.75 -7.06 -3.88
CA VAL A 154 -16.62 -5.97 -2.90
C VAL A 154 -15.13 -5.71 -2.65
N LEU A 155 -14.62 -4.59 -3.18
CA LEU A 155 -13.22 -4.20 -2.97
C LEU A 155 -12.98 -3.72 -1.54
N GLU A 156 -11.90 -4.23 -0.92
CA GLU A 156 -11.49 -3.86 0.44
C GLU A 156 -10.39 -2.79 0.40
N PRO A 157 -10.55 -1.65 1.10
CA PRO A 157 -9.51 -0.63 1.16
C PRO A 157 -8.20 -1.16 1.76
N GLU A 158 -7.07 -0.81 1.13
CA GLU A 158 -5.72 -1.03 1.67
C GLU A 158 -5.21 0.22 2.41
N VAL A 159 -5.62 1.41 1.97
CA VAL A 159 -5.27 2.67 2.63
C VAL A 159 -5.94 2.77 4.00
N THR A 160 -5.23 3.37 4.95
CA THR A 160 -5.72 3.58 6.31
C THR A 160 -6.28 4.99 6.47
N LEU A 161 -7.46 5.10 7.05
CA LEU A 161 -8.00 6.38 7.50
C LEU A 161 -7.48 6.70 8.91
N LEU A 162 -7.10 7.95 9.14
CA LEU A 162 -6.79 8.47 10.47
C LEU A 162 -8.02 9.23 10.97
N GLY A 163 -8.42 8.96 12.22
CA GLY A 163 -9.53 9.64 12.89
C GLY A 163 -10.91 9.00 12.71
N ARG A 164 -11.10 8.08 11.75
CA ARG A 164 -12.32 7.28 11.58
C ARG A 164 -12.05 5.93 10.90
N SER A 165 -12.98 5.01 11.00
CA SER A 165 -12.93 3.71 10.33
C SER A 165 -13.50 3.77 8.90
N TRP A 166 -13.20 2.73 8.09
CA TRP A 166 -13.85 2.57 6.79
C TRP A 166 -15.32 2.20 6.90
N GLU A 167 -15.75 1.53 7.98
CA GLU A 167 -17.17 1.28 8.25
C GLU A 167 -17.95 2.58 8.36
N GLU A 168 -17.45 3.52 9.20
CA GLU A 168 -18.05 4.85 9.34
C GLU A 168 -17.99 5.65 8.03
N ALA A 169 -16.92 5.47 7.27
CA ALA A 169 -16.74 6.16 6.00
C ALA A 169 -17.65 5.61 4.89
N PHE A 170 -18.13 4.37 4.96
CA PHE A 170 -19.02 3.76 3.96
C PHE A 170 -20.51 3.86 4.31
N ASN A 171 -20.85 4.24 5.52
CA ASN A 171 -22.21 4.61 5.94
C ASN A 171 -22.47 6.10 5.64
#